data_599141857dbdae8d41b6072ca68800d2
#
_entry.id   599141857dbdae8d41b6072ca68800d2
#
_cell.length_a   1.000
_cell.length_b   1.000
_cell.length_c   1.000
_cell.angle_alpha   90.00
_cell.angle_beta   90.00
_cell.angle_gamma   90.00
#
_symmetry.space_group_name_H-M   'P 1'
#
loop_
_entity.id
_entity.type
_entity.pdbx_description
1 polymer ?
#
loop_
_entity_poly.entity_id
_entity_poly.type
_entity_poly.pdbx_seq_one_letter_code
_entity_poly.pdbx_strand_id
1 'polypeptide(L)'
;MRALAVDLGGSHATCALVEDRTIIRAKTLATEGSVGLGPILPSLAAALCTVMQEAETGASQCAGLAFCFCGLVDHAQAKVISTNAKYDDAPRLDLKGWCEKSLGVPFAIENDARMALLGESYAGAARGFDDVVMVTLGTGIGGVAMIQGRLLRGKHSQAGCLGGHFPVLFDGRQCTCGAIGCAEAEAAGWSLPEVCRTTRGFASSSLAKDPITFERLFGYAEEGDPVPVEVRERRLAVWAALTVGLIHAYDPEVVIFGGGVMKSASMILPYLQSYANRHAWTPWGKVTVRCAELGSRAGLLGAIPLLQGRAAS
;
A
#
# COMPACT_ATOMS: atom_id res chain seq x y z
N MET A 1 -11.82 14.09 -16.68
CA MET A 1 -12.46 12.73 -16.63
C MET A 1 -12.96 12.49 -15.23
N ARG A 2 -14.24 12.08 -15.06
CA ARG A 2 -14.84 11.72 -13.77
C ARG A 2 -14.84 10.21 -13.58
N ALA A 3 -14.61 9.76 -12.36
CA ALA A 3 -14.64 8.34 -11.97
C ALA A 3 -15.19 8.19 -10.56
N LEU A 4 -15.90 7.11 -10.32
CA LEU A 4 -16.22 6.64 -8.98
C LEU A 4 -15.05 5.80 -8.47
N ALA A 5 -14.77 5.92 -7.19
CA ALA A 5 -13.70 5.16 -6.52
C ALA A 5 -14.21 4.60 -5.19
N VAL A 6 -13.81 3.38 -4.88
CA VAL A 6 -13.92 2.78 -3.55
C VAL A 6 -12.54 2.39 -3.10
N ASP A 7 -12.14 2.85 -1.92
CA ASP A 7 -10.94 2.37 -1.22
C ASP A 7 -11.39 1.55 -0.02
N LEU A 8 -11.29 0.22 -0.14
CA LEU A 8 -11.76 -0.75 0.84
C LEU A 8 -10.62 -1.20 1.76
N GLY A 9 -10.60 -0.66 2.97
CA GLY A 9 -9.75 -1.13 4.05
C GLY A 9 -10.45 -2.17 4.95
N GLY A 10 -9.75 -2.67 5.96
CA GLY A 10 -10.30 -3.69 6.87
C GLY A 10 -11.34 -3.17 7.85
N SER A 11 -11.32 -1.89 8.20
CA SER A 11 -12.18 -1.25 9.22
C SER A 11 -13.03 -0.11 8.67
N HIS A 12 -12.76 0.35 7.48
CA HIS A 12 -13.52 1.41 6.81
C HIS A 12 -13.40 1.29 5.29
N ALA A 13 -14.37 1.82 4.58
CA ALA A 13 -14.36 1.99 3.15
C ALA A 13 -14.61 3.46 2.82
N THR A 14 -13.86 4.04 1.90
CA THR A 14 -14.09 5.39 1.40
C THR A 14 -14.61 5.32 -0.03
N CYS A 15 -15.82 5.83 -0.23
CA CYS A 15 -16.47 6.02 -1.53
C CYS A 15 -16.25 7.46 -1.99
N ALA A 16 -15.79 7.66 -3.22
CA ALA A 16 -15.47 8.99 -3.71
C ALA A 16 -15.87 9.18 -5.18
N LEU A 17 -16.12 10.44 -5.55
CA LEU A 17 -16.10 10.95 -6.92
C LEU A 17 -14.77 11.67 -7.13
N VAL A 18 -14.02 11.21 -8.11
CA VAL A 18 -12.74 11.79 -8.52
C VAL A 18 -12.89 12.45 -9.87
N GLU A 19 -12.42 13.68 -10.02
CA GLU A 19 -12.31 14.36 -11.30
C GLU A 19 -10.85 14.72 -11.54
N ASP A 20 -10.28 14.16 -12.58
CA ASP A 20 -8.85 14.28 -12.87
C ASP A 20 -7.99 13.96 -11.62
N ARG A 21 -7.26 14.94 -11.10
CA ARG A 21 -6.38 14.78 -9.93
C ARG A 21 -6.99 15.22 -8.61
N THR A 22 -8.32 15.39 -8.57
CA THR A 22 -9.03 15.98 -7.41
C THR A 22 -10.14 15.05 -6.94
N ILE A 23 -10.24 14.85 -5.64
CA ILE A 23 -11.39 14.20 -5.02
C ILE A 23 -12.46 15.28 -4.81
N ILE A 24 -13.57 15.19 -5.57
CA ILE A 24 -14.65 16.18 -5.55
C ILE A 24 -15.53 16.01 -4.32
N ARG A 25 -15.92 14.76 -4.03
CA ARG A 25 -16.71 14.37 -2.85
C ARG A 25 -16.22 12.99 -2.38
N ALA A 26 -16.30 12.79 -1.07
CA ALA A 26 -16.01 11.49 -0.49
C ALA A 26 -16.88 11.24 0.74
N LYS A 27 -17.23 9.98 0.96
CA LYS A 27 -17.97 9.49 2.13
C LYS A 27 -17.29 8.23 2.66
N THR A 28 -16.96 8.24 3.94
CA THR A 28 -16.35 7.09 4.60
C THR A 28 -17.40 6.34 5.41
N LEU A 29 -17.39 5.02 5.28
CA LEU A 29 -18.25 4.10 6.00
C LEU A 29 -17.37 3.25 6.92
N ALA A 30 -17.84 2.97 8.14
CA ALA A 30 -17.26 1.91 8.96
C ALA A 30 -17.55 0.55 8.30
N THR A 31 -16.54 -0.31 8.27
CA THR A 31 -16.67 -1.68 7.77
C THR A 31 -16.00 -2.64 8.75
N GLU A 32 -16.37 -3.90 8.65
CA GLU A 32 -15.77 -4.98 9.43
C GLU A 32 -15.44 -6.13 8.48
N GLY A 33 -14.14 -6.28 8.18
CA GLY A 33 -13.67 -7.27 7.20
C GLY A 33 -14.03 -8.73 7.54
N SER A 34 -14.26 -9.03 8.82
CA SER A 34 -14.71 -10.34 9.30
C SER A 34 -16.14 -10.69 8.93
N VAL A 35 -17.00 -9.71 8.67
CA VAL A 35 -18.42 -9.90 8.30
C VAL A 35 -18.57 -10.32 6.84
N GLY A 36 -17.59 -10.00 5.99
CA GLY A 36 -17.61 -10.23 4.55
C GLY A 36 -17.94 -8.99 3.74
N LEU A 37 -17.72 -9.08 2.42
CA LEU A 37 -17.95 -7.98 1.47
C LEU A 37 -19.41 -7.91 1.01
N GLY A 38 -20.04 -9.06 0.76
CA GLY A 38 -21.43 -9.11 0.28
C GLY A 38 -22.42 -8.27 1.10
N PRO A 39 -22.43 -8.39 2.45
CA PRO A 39 -23.31 -7.62 3.32
C PRO A 39 -23.12 -6.10 3.23
N ILE A 40 -21.96 -5.60 2.87
CA ILE A 40 -21.69 -4.15 2.81
C ILE A 40 -21.88 -3.54 1.41
N LEU A 41 -22.02 -4.36 0.35
CA LEU A 41 -22.23 -3.88 -1.02
C LEU A 41 -23.43 -2.91 -1.17
N PRO A 42 -24.59 -3.14 -0.52
CA PRO A 42 -25.71 -2.17 -0.58
C PRO A 42 -25.33 -0.81 0.02
N SER A 43 -24.59 -0.80 1.12
CA SER A 43 -24.16 0.45 1.76
C SER A 43 -23.11 1.20 0.92
N LEU A 44 -22.21 0.47 0.24
CA LEU A 44 -21.27 1.09 -0.71
C LEU A 44 -22.01 1.71 -1.90
N ALA A 45 -22.98 1.02 -2.47
CA ALA A 45 -23.81 1.55 -3.56
C ALA A 45 -24.56 2.84 -3.13
N ALA A 46 -25.20 2.80 -1.95
CA ALA A 46 -25.88 3.98 -1.39
C ALA A 46 -24.94 5.17 -1.16
N ALA A 47 -23.72 4.91 -0.65
CA ALA A 47 -22.71 5.95 -0.45
C ALA A 47 -22.24 6.56 -1.78
N LEU A 48 -22.01 5.74 -2.81
CA LEU A 48 -21.64 6.20 -4.14
C LEU A 48 -22.75 7.01 -4.81
N CYS A 49 -24.01 6.58 -4.67
CA CYS A 49 -25.17 7.38 -5.12
C CYS A 49 -25.24 8.74 -4.40
N THR A 50 -25.03 8.76 -3.08
CA THR A 50 -24.98 10.02 -2.31
C THR A 50 -23.88 10.95 -2.82
N VAL A 51 -22.66 10.41 -3.04
CA VAL A 51 -21.51 11.17 -3.54
C VAL A 51 -21.80 11.77 -4.93
N MET A 52 -22.45 11.00 -5.82
CA MET A 52 -22.88 11.49 -7.14
C MET A 52 -23.92 12.61 -7.02
N GLN A 53 -24.94 12.43 -6.17
CA GLN A 53 -26.00 13.41 -5.95
C GLN A 53 -25.43 14.73 -5.40
N GLU A 54 -24.58 14.67 -4.38
CA GLU A 54 -23.95 15.85 -3.78
C GLU A 54 -23.00 16.60 -4.74
N ALA A 55 -22.50 15.91 -5.77
CA ALA A 55 -21.67 16.48 -6.81
C ALA A 55 -22.45 16.82 -8.10
N GLU A 56 -23.78 16.70 -8.08
CA GLU A 56 -24.66 16.93 -9.24
C GLU A 56 -24.17 16.18 -10.50
N THR A 57 -23.75 14.91 -10.30
CA THR A 57 -23.13 14.08 -11.35
C THR A 57 -23.97 12.84 -11.61
N GLY A 58 -24.33 12.60 -12.86
CA GLY A 58 -25.02 11.39 -13.29
C GLY A 58 -24.04 10.24 -13.60
N ALA A 59 -24.53 9.00 -13.57
CA ALA A 59 -23.75 7.81 -13.90
C ALA A 59 -23.10 7.89 -15.31
N SER A 60 -23.83 8.44 -16.29
CA SER A 60 -23.34 8.61 -17.67
C SER A 60 -22.16 9.58 -17.82
N GLN A 61 -21.90 10.39 -16.80
CA GLN A 61 -20.76 11.31 -16.74
C GLN A 61 -19.52 10.68 -16.11
N CYS A 62 -19.65 9.47 -15.54
CA CYS A 62 -18.56 8.73 -14.91
C CYS A 62 -18.01 7.68 -15.87
N ALA A 63 -16.70 7.61 -16.00
CA ALA A 63 -16.01 6.61 -16.84
C ALA A 63 -16.15 5.17 -16.29
N GLY A 64 -16.44 5.04 -14.99
CA GLY A 64 -16.62 3.77 -14.30
C GLY A 64 -16.41 3.87 -12.81
N LEU A 65 -16.49 2.71 -12.14
CA LEU A 65 -16.10 2.50 -10.77
C LEU A 65 -14.75 1.79 -10.71
N ALA A 66 -13.76 2.39 -10.08
CA ALA A 66 -12.51 1.76 -9.70
C ALA A 66 -12.58 1.29 -8.24
N PHE A 67 -12.39 0.00 -8.03
CA PHE A 67 -12.48 -0.64 -6.73
C PHE A 67 -11.08 -1.04 -6.23
N CYS A 68 -10.58 -0.36 -5.21
CA CYS A 68 -9.33 -0.65 -4.53
C CYS A 68 -9.60 -1.70 -3.45
N PHE A 69 -9.01 -2.88 -3.57
CA PHE A 69 -9.27 -4.03 -2.70
C PHE A 69 -8.02 -4.46 -1.94
N CYS A 70 -8.17 -4.71 -0.63
CA CYS A 70 -7.09 -5.14 0.26
C CYS A 70 -6.77 -6.65 0.15
N GLY A 71 -6.52 -7.14 -1.06
CA GLY A 71 -6.21 -8.54 -1.35
C GLY A 71 -5.69 -8.72 -2.77
N LEU A 72 -5.50 -9.98 -3.18
CA LEU A 72 -5.05 -10.30 -4.51
C LEU A 72 -6.23 -10.33 -5.49
N VAL A 73 -6.08 -9.65 -6.61
CA VAL A 73 -7.13 -9.53 -7.64
C VAL A 73 -6.62 -9.94 -9.02
N ASP A 74 -7.49 -10.54 -9.81
CA ASP A 74 -7.35 -10.65 -11.25
C ASP A 74 -7.99 -9.42 -11.88
N HIS A 75 -7.18 -8.47 -12.28
CA HIS A 75 -7.64 -7.24 -12.90
C HIS A 75 -8.35 -7.50 -14.24
N ALA A 76 -7.84 -8.43 -15.05
CA ALA A 76 -8.37 -8.72 -16.39
C ALA A 76 -9.78 -9.35 -16.31
N GLN A 77 -10.00 -10.22 -15.32
CA GLN A 77 -11.31 -10.84 -15.09
C GLN A 77 -12.21 -10.06 -14.12
N ALA A 78 -11.70 -8.95 -13.57
CA ALA A 78 -12.37 -8.13 -12.56
C ALA A 78 -12.84 -8.94 -11.33
N LYS A 79 -11.98 -9.85 -10.82
CA LYS A 79 -12.29 -10.79 -9.74
C LYS A 79 -11.27 -10.70 -8.60
N VAL A 80 -11.75 -10.95 -7.39
CA VAL A 80 -10.90 -11.23 -6.24
C VAL A 80 -10.40 -12.67 -6.32
N ILE A 81 -9.06 -12.87 -6.19
CA ILE A 81 -8.43 -14.19 -6.20
C ILE A 81 -8.26 -14.70 -4.78
N SER A 82 -7.76 -13.87 -3.89
CA SER A 82 -7.46 -14.23 -2.51
C SER A 82 -7.60 -13.03 -1.58
N THR A 83 -7.99 -13.31 -0.36
CA THR A 83 -8.13 -12.34 0.72
C THR A 83 -7.05 -12.56 1.76
N ASN A 84 -6.84 -11.58 2.62
CA ASN A 84 -5.92 -11.69 3.73
C ASN A 84 -6.70 -11.68 5.05
N ALA A 85 -7.48 -12.74 5.28
CA ALA A 85 -8.40 -12.91 6.41
C ALA A 85 -9.40 -11.75 6.59
N LYS A 86 -9.75 -11.08 5.48
CA LYS A 86 -10.76 -10.00 5.43
C LYS A 86 -11.59 -10.19 4.19
N TYR A 87 -12.92 -10.11 4.36
CA TYR A 87 -13.84 -10.25 3.22
C TYR A 87 -13.73 -11.61 2.50
N ASP A 88 -13.71 -12.71 3.26
CA ASP A 88 -13.44 -14.07 2.74
C ASP A 88 -14.51 -14.60 1.77
N ASP A 89 -15.63 -13.90 1.66
CA ASP A 89 -16.68 -14.15 0.67
C ASP A 89 -16.38 -13.53 -0.71
N ALA A 90 -15.49 -12.52 -0.76
CA ALA A 90 -15.22 -11.71 -1.96
C ALA A 90 -14.85 -12.51 -3.22
N PRO A 91 -14.07 -13.61 -3.16
CA PRO A 91 -13.77 -14.41 -4.35
C PRO A 91 -14.99 -15.05 -5.03
N ARG A 92 -16.10 -15.17 -4.30
CA ARG A 92 -17.36 -15.77 -4.79
C ARG A 92 -18.37 -14.74 -5.29
N LEU A 93 -18.10 -13.45 -5.15
CA LEU A 93 -19.01 -12.36 -5.51
C LEU A 93 -18.81 -11.92 -6.97
N ASP A 94 -19.90 -11.67 -7.66
CA ASP A 94 -19.92 -11.00 -8.95
C ASP A 94 -19.95 -9.48 -8.74
N LEU A 95 -18.76 -8.90 -8.46
CA LEU A 95 -18.64 -7.45 -8.21
C LEU A 95 -18.94 -6.62 -9.46
N LYS A 96 -18.61 -7.15 -10.65
CA LYS A 96 -18.93 -6.49 -11.91
C LYS A 96 -20.42 -6.39 -12.13
N GLY A 97 -21.14 -7.51 -12.00
CA GLY A 97 -22.61 -7.53 -12.13
C GLY A 97 -23.31 -6.72 -11.04
N TRP A 98 -22.76 -6.69 -9.81
CA TRP A 98 -23.24 -5.79 -8.76
C TRP A 98 -23.11 -4.31 -9.16
N CYS A 99 -21.96 -3.90 -9.69
CA CYS A 99 -21.72 -2.52 -10.10
C CYS A 99 -22.66 -2.10 -11.24
N GLU A 100 -22.80 -2.96 -12.27
CA GLU A 100 -23.73 -2.70 -13.40
C GLU A 100 -25.17 -2.52 -12.92
N LYS A 101 -25.65 -3.41 -12.04
CA LYS A 101 -27.03 -3.35 -11.54
C LYS A 101 -27.29 -2.18 -10.62
N SER A 102 -26.33 -1.82 -9.76
CA SER A 102 -26.54 -0.83 -8.72
C SER A 102 -26.20 0.59 -9.15
N LEU A 103 -25.25 0.77 -10.07
CA LEU A 103 -24.69 2.08 -10.43
C LEU A 103 -24.77 2.35 -11.94
N GLY A 104 -24.92 1.34 -12.79
CA GLY A 104 -24.99 1.49 -14.24
C GLY A 104 -23.69 2.00 -14.89
N VAL A 105 -22.53 1.72 -14.30
CA VAL A 105 -21.21 2.15 -14.79
C VAL A 105 -20.27 0.96 -15.00
N PRO A 106 -19.23 1.08 -15.88
CA PRO A 106 -18.17 0.10 -16.00
C PRO A 106 -17.42 -0.14 -14.67
N PHE A 107 -16.90 -1.35 -14.49
CA PHE A 107 -16.22 -1.77 -13.26
C PHE A 107 -14.77 -2.16 -13.54
N ALA A 108 -13.85 -1.67 -12.72
CA ALA A 108 -12.46 -2.14 -12.66
C ALA A 108 -12.05 -2.35 -11.19
N ILE A 109 -11.19 -3.33 -10.94
CA ILE A 109 -10.68 -3.65 -9.61
C ILE A 109 -9.16 -3.78 -9.66
N GLU A 110 -8.51 -3.34 -8.59
CA GLU A 110 -7.07 -3.51 -8.41
C GLU A 110 -6.73 -3.67 -6.92
N ASN A 111 -5.57 -4.28 -6.66
CA ASN A 111 -4.99 -4.36 -5.32
C ASN A 111 -4.67 -2.98 -4.75
N ASP A 112 -4.80 -2.82 -3.42
CA ASP A 112 -4.64 -1.56 -2.70
C ASP A 112 -3.24 -0.91 -2.88
N ALA A 113 -2.16 -1.68 -2.80
CA ALA A 113 -0.82 -1.17 -3.01
C ALA A 113 -0.60 -0.71 -4.46
N ARG A 114 -1.15 -1.46 -5.44
CA ARG A 114 -1.10 -1.09 -6.85
C ARG A 114 -1.93 0.16 -7.14
N MET A 115 -3.11 0.27 -6.54
CA MET A 115 -3.92 1.49 -6.63
C MET A 115 -3.19 2.70 -6.05
N ALA A 116 -2.51 2.53 -4.93
CA ALA A 116 -1.70 3.60 -4.35
C ALA A 116 -0.56 4.02 -5.27
N LEU A 117 0.14 3.07 -5.91
CA LEU A 117 1.19 3.39 -6.88
C LEU A 117 0.61 4.10 -8.11
N LEU A 118 -0.53 3.66 -8.65
CA LEU A 118 -1.22 4.37 -9.74
C LEU A 118 -1.55 5.82 -9.35
N GLY A 119 -2.04 6.04 -8.12
CA GLY A 119 -2.31 7.38 -7.60
C GLY A 119 -1.05 8.23 -7.53
N GLU A 120 0.02 7.71 -6.93
CA GLU A 120 1.30 8.43 -6.82
C GLU A 120 1.93 8.71 -8.20
N SER A 121 1.79 7.81 -9.17
CA SER A 121 2.22 8.03 -10.56
C SER A 121 1.37 9.09 -11.27
N TYR A 122 0.08 9.15 -10.96
CA TYR A 122 -0.83 10.09 -11.60
C TYR A 122 -0.76 11.50 -11.00
N ALA A 123 -0.71 11.61 -9.67
CA ALA A 123 -0.90 12.87 -8.96
C ALA A 123 0.12 13.16 -7.84
N GLY A 124 1.03 12.22 -7.52
CA GLY A 124 1.93 12.33 -6.37
C GLY A 124 3.42 12.23 -6.71
N ALA A 125 4.18 11.59 -5.83
CA ALA A 125 5.64 11.53 -5.83
C ALA A 125 6.26 10.79 -7.02
N ALA A 126 5.48 9.92 -7.71
CA ALA A 126 5.91 9.15 -8.88
C ALA A 126 5.60 9.83 -10.22
N ARG A 127 5.08 11.05 -10.23
CA ARG A 127 4.80 11.76 -11.48
C ARG A 127 6.04 11.95 -12.34
N GLY A 128 5.91 11.55 -13.63
CA GLY A 128 6.98 11.71 -14.62
C GLY A 128 8.02 10.60 -14.62
N PHE A 129 7.82 9.54 -13.83
CA PHE A 129 8.62 8.34 -13.83
C PHE A 129 7.82 7.16 -14.40
N ASP A 130 8.47 6.35 -15.20
CA ASP A 130 7.88 5.16 -15.81
C ASP A 130 8.28 3.87 -15.06
N ASP A 131 9.46 3.85 -14.45
CA ASP A 131 9.98 2.71 -13.69
C ASP A 131 10.04 3.05 -12.20
N VAL A 132 9.06 2.56 -11.44
CA VAL A 132 8.82 2.96 -10.05
C VAL A 132 8.62 1.74 -9.16
N VAL A 133 9.27 1.76 -8.00
CA VAL A 133 8.93 0.86 -6.90
C VAL A 133 8.33 1.66 -5.76
N MET A 134 7.20 1.20 -5.23
CA MET A 134 6.61 1.78 -4.01
C MET A 134 6.62 0.74 -2.89
N VAL A 135 7.06 1.16 -1.71
CA VAL A 135 7.06 0.37 -0.48
C VAL A 135 6.14 1.05 0.53
N THR A 136 5.23 0.30 1.13
CA THR A 136 4.38 0.80 2.21
C THR A 136 4.79 0.20 3.53
N LEU A 137 5.15 1.05 4.50
CA LEU A 137 5.55 0.66 5.85
C LEU A 137 4.40 0.93 6.83
N GLY A 138 3.87 -0.14 7.41
CA GLY A 138 2.73 -0.08 8.32
C GLY A 138 2.63 -1.31 9.21
N THR A 139 1.42 -1.84 9.41
CA THR A 139 1.20 -3.13 10.09
C THR A 139 2.00 -4.24 9.42
N GLY A 140 1.95 -4.31 8.08
CA GLY A 140 2.81 -5.13 7.23
C GLY A 140 3.80 -4.26 6.45
N ILE A 141 4.50 -4.89 5.50
CA ILE A 141 5.30 -4.22 4.48
C ILE A 141 4.77 -4.60 3.11
N GLY A 142 4.12 -3.66 2.43
CA GLY A 142 3.73 -3.81 1.03
C GLY A 142 4.88 -3.40 0.11
N GLY A 143 4.92 -4.01 -1.07
CA GLY A 143 5.82 -3.56 -2.13
C GLY A 143 5.17 -3.77 -3.47
N VAL A 144 5.25 -2.81 -4.37
CA VAL A 144 4.65 -2.84 -5.69
C VAL A 144 5.57 -2.18 -6.71
N ALA A 145 5.57 -2.69 -7.94
CA ALA A 145 6.40 -2.18 -9.02
C ALA A 145 5.56 -1.79 -10.24
N MET A 146 6.02 -0.72 -10.89
CA MET A 146 5.60 -0.26 -12.20
C MET A 146 6.83 -0.23 -13.10
N ILE A 147 6.74 -0.82 -14.28
CA ILE A 147 7.82 -0.89 -15.27
C ILE A 147 7.28 -0.39 -16.61
N GLN A 148 8.00 0.54 -17.25
CA GLN A 148 7.58 1.20 -18.49
C GLN A 148 6.16 1.78 -18.41
N GLY A 149 5.86 2.44 -17.29
CA GLY A 149 4.56 3.04 -17.01
C GLY A 149 3.41 2.05 -16.79
N ARG A 150 3.71 0.74 -16.62
CA ARG A 150 2.71 -0.32 -16.44
C ARG A 150 2.92 -1.06 -15.13
N LEU A 151 1.83 -1.31 -14.41
CA LEU A 151 1.89 -2.14 -13.20
C LEU A 151 2.38 -3.54 -13.51
N LEU A 152 3.37 -4.01 -12.75
CA LEU A 152 3.85 -5.38 -12.86
C LEU A 152 2.86 -6.33 -12.16
N ARG A 153 2.27 -7.28 -12.90
CA ARG A 153 1.27 -8.23 -12.39
C ARG A 153 1.70 -9.68 -12.50
N GLY A 154 2.40 -10.05 -13.59
CA GLY A 154 2.74 -11.43 -13.90
C GLY A 154 1.49 -12.30 -14.18
N LYS A 155 1.73 -13.57 -14.46
CA LYS A 155 0.67 -14.51 -14.87
C LYS A 155 -0.40 -14.77 -13.79
N HIS A 156 -0.03 -14.69 -12.52
CA HIS A 156 -0.91 -15.03 -11.39
C HIS A 156 -1.26 -13.79 -10.55
N SER A 157 -1.10 -12.60 -11.11
CA SER A 157 -1.36 -11.31 -10.44
C SER A 157 -0.55 -11.07 -9.16
N GLN A 158 0.56 -11.80 -8.96
CA GLN A 158 1.42 -11.69 -7.76
C GLN A 158 2.73 -10.93 -8.01
N ALA A 159 3.17 -10.79 -9.26
CA ALA A 159 4.43 -10.13 -9.55
C ALA A 159 4.40 -8.65 -9.12
N GLY A 160 5.51 -8.21 -8.54
CA GLY A 160 5.68 -6.83 -8.12
C GLY A 160 4.83 -6.39 -6.92
N CYS A 161 3.96 -7.23 -6.32
CA CYS A 161 3.16 -6.83 -5.17
C CYS A 161 3.55 -7.51 -3.85
N LEU A 162 4.57 -8.34 -3.87
CA LEU A 162 5.07 -9.07 -2.70
C LEU A 162 6.43 -8.56 -2.20
N GLY A 163 6.73 -7.27 -2.41
CA GLY A 163 8.05 -6.71 -2.06
C GLY A 163 8.41 -6.85 -0.59
N GLY A 164 7.45 -6.77 0.33
CA GLY A 164 7.71 -7.00 1.76
C GLY A 164 8.13 -8.44 2.11
N HIS A 165 7.86 -9.38 1.22
CA HIS A 165 8.21 -10.80 1.40
C HIS A 165 9.55 -11.19 0.76
N PHE A 166 10.34 -10.22 0.29
CA PHE A 166 11.73 -10.49 -0.08
C PHE A 166 12.52 -10.91 1.16
N PRO A 167 13.17 -12.10 1.15
CA PRO A 167 14.06 -12.51 2.22
C PRO A 167 15.28 -11.58 2.29
N VAL A 168 15.50 -10.97 3.43
CA VAL A 168 16.65 -10.08 3.71
C VAL A 168 17.63 -10.72 4.69
N LEU A 169 17.18 -11.77 5.40
CA LEU A 169 18.00 -12.59 6.31
C LEU A 169 17.71 -14.08 6.05
N PHE A 170 18.74 -14.87 5.80
CA PHE A 170 18.58 -16.31 5.50
C PHE A 170 18.20 -17.14 6.75
N ASP A 171 18.58 -16.69 7.94
CA ASP A 171 18.31 -17.28 9.25
C ASP A 171 17.38 -16.42 10.12
N GLY A 172 16.55 -15.61 9.46
CA GLY A 172 15.65 -14.65 10.12
C GLY A 172 14.38 -15.29 10.69
N ARG A 173 13.42 -14.43 11.00
CA ARG A 173 12.13 -14.81 11.60
C ARG A 173 11.22 -15.50 10.59
N GLN A 174 10.41 -16.46 11.12
CA GLN A 174 9.32 -17.06 10.34
C GLN A 174 8.31 -15.99 9.91
N CYS A 175 8.03 -15.91 8.62
CA CYS A 175 7.03 -15.00 8.07
C CYS A 175 5.66 -15.67 7.95
N THR A 176 4.60 -14.88 8.00
CA THR A 176 3.22 -15.33 7.76
C THR A 176 3.00 -15.93 6.37
N CYS A 177 3.83 -15.57 5.38
CA CYS A 177 3.80 -16.16 4.04
C CYS A 177 4.43 -17.56 3.94
N GLY A 178 5.02 -18.07 5.01
CA GLY A 178 5.71 -19.38 5.06
C GLY A 178 7.22 -19.32 4.82
N ALA A 179 7.77 -18.20 4.33
CA ALA A 179 9.21 -18.03 4.15
C ALA A 179 9.91 -17.58 5.45
N ILE A 180 11.24 -17.62 5.46
CA ILE A 180 12.09 -17.19 6.58
C ILE A 180 12.82 -15.90 6.19
N GLY A 181 12.92 -14.95 7.14
CA GLY A 181 13.71 -13.73 6.99
C GLY A 181 13.16 -12.70 6.01
N CYS A 182 11.87 -12.74 5.71
CA CYS A 182 11.22 -11.68 4.93
C CYS A 182 11.38 -10.32 5.61
N ALA A 183 11.57 -9.25 4.82
CA ALA A 183 11.64 -7.89 5.34
C ALA A 183 10.42 -7.55 6.23
N GLU A 184 9.23 -8.05 5.88
CA GLU A 184 8.03 -7.89 6.67
C GLU A 184 8.14 -8.56 8.05
N ALA A 185 8.59 -9.82 8.13
CA ALA A 185 8.78 -10.50 9.40
C ALA A 185 9.81 -9.81 10.29
N GLU A 186 10.85 -9.24 9.68
CA GLU A 186 11.94 -8.58 10.39
C GLU A 186 11.62 -7.14 10.80
N ALA A 187 10.79 -6.40 10.04
CA ALA A 187 10.67 -4.96 10.24
C ALA A 187 9.27 -4.35 10.08
N ALA A 188 8.21 -5.16 10.02
CA ALA A 188 6.83 -4.65 10.01
C ALA A 188 6.30 -4.28 11.40
N GLY A 189 5.15 -3.59 11.43
CA GLY A 189 4.49 -3.19 12.67
C GLY A 189 4.02 -4.37 13.52
N TRP A 190 3.54 -5.46 12.88
CA TRP A 190 3.06 -6.61 13.61
C TRP A 190 4.18 -7.33 14.40
N SER A 191 5.42 -7.33 13.89
CA SER A 191 6.56 -7.95 14.57
C SER A 191 7.24 -7.02 15.60
N LEU A 192 6.93 -5.72 15.58
CA LEU A 192 7.59 -4.73 16.42
C LEU A 192 7.47 -5.01 17.93
N PRO A 193 6.27 -5.34 18.50
CA PRO A 193 6.15 -5.57 19.92
C PRO A 193 6.97 -6.75 20.44
N GLU A 194 7.05 -7.82 19.66
CA GLU A 194 7.82 -9.01 20.04
C GLU A 194 9.32 -8.72 20.00
N VAL A 195 9.79 -8.06 18.94
CA VAL A 195 11.22 -7.69 18.82
C VAL A 195 11.63 -6.77 19.96
N CYS A 196 10.83 -5.77 20.32
CA CYS A 196 11.12 -4.92 21.46
C CYS A 196 11.21 -5.71 22.76
N ARG A 197 10.22 -6.58 23.05
CA ARG A 197 10.17 -7.37 24.30
C ARG A 197 11.32 -8.36 24.45
N THR A 198 11.85 -8.86 23.32
CA THR A 198 12.96 -9.82 23.31
C THR A 198 14.33 -9.13 23.29
N THR A 199 14.39 -7.82 23.08
CA THR A 199 15.64 -7.05 23.13
C THR A 199 16.13 -6.93 24.57
N ARG A 200 17.43 -7.17 24.79
CA ARG A 200 18.04 -7.10 26.12
C ARG A 200 17.86 -5.71 26.73
N GLY A 201 17.40 -5.65 27.96
CA GLY A 201 17.17 -4.39 28.69
C GLY A 201 15.76 -3.82 28.53
N PHE A 202 14.86 -4.48 27.78
CA PHE A 202 13.49 -3.99 27.54
C PHE A 202 12.75 -3.60 28.82
N ALA A 203 12.84 -4.40 29.89
CA ALA A 203 12.13 -4.14 31.15
C ALA A 203 12.50 -2.78 31.79
N SER A 204 13.68 -2.24 31.49
CA SER A 204 14.15 -0.93 31.97
C SER A 204 13.96 0.20 30.96
N SER A 205 13.52 -0.11 29.73
CA SER A 205 13.31 0.85 28.67
C SER A 205 11.98 1.61 28.85
N SER A 206 11.94 2.82 28.31
CA SER A 206 10.71 3.63 28.23
C SER A 206 9.60 2.91 27.45
N LEU A 207 9.93 2.09 26.45
CA LEU A 207 8.98 1.26 25.69
C LEU A 207 8.23 0.23 26.54
N ALA A 208 8.74 -0.17 27.71
CA ALA A 208 8.07 -1.12 28.58
C ALA A 208 6.84 -0.52 29.29
N LYS A 209 6.77 0.81 29.38
CA LYS A 209 5.73 1.54 30.12
C LYS A 209 4.54 1.93 29.24
N ASP A 210 4.68 1.82 27.94
CA ASP A 210 3.76 2.37 26.94
C ASP A 210 3.39 1.36 25.84
N PRO A 211 2.27 1.55 25.10
CA PRO A 211 2.01 0.79 23.89
C PRO A 211 3.15 0.92 22.90
N ILE A 212 3.66 -0.21 22.40
CA ILE A 212 4.79 -0.25 21.47
C ILE A 212 4.30 0.13 20.07
N THR A 213 4.72 1.31 19.61
CA THR A 213 4.43 1.85 18.27
C THR A 213 5.70 2.37 17.62
N PHE A 214 5.72 2.51 16.30
CA PHE A 214 6.86 3.13 15.61
C PHE A 214 7.10 4.58 16.05
N GLU A 215 6.04 5.34 16.29
CA GLU A 215 6.15 6.73 16.75
C GLU A 215 6.92 6.81 18.07
N ARG A 216 6.57 5.95 19.04
CA ARG A 216 7.28 5.88 20.32
C ARG A 216 8.68 5.30 20.22
N LEU A 217 8.86 4.27 19.35
CA LEU A 217 10.18 3.72 19.06
C LEU A 217 11.14 4.81 18.59
N PHE A 218 10.72 5.60 17.61
CA PHE A 218 11.56 6.67 17.07
C PHE A 218 11.76 7.79 18.10
N GLY A 219 10.72 8.22 18.81
CA GLY A 219 10.82 9.25 19.84
C GLY A 219 11.79 8.87 20.96
N TYR A 220 11.62 7.71 21.58
CA TYR A 220 12.53 7.27 22.66
C TYR A 220 13.95 6.97 22.17
N ALA A 221 14.10 6.59 20.90
CA ALA A 221 15.42 6.45 20.30
C ALA A 221 16.14 7.79 20.13
N GLU A 222 15.42 8.90 19.86
CA GLU A 222 15.97 10.26 19.83
C GLU A 222 16.35 10.74 21.24
N GLU A 223 15.63 10.29 22.27
CA GLU A 223 15.95 10.55 23.68
C GLU A 223 17.17 9.74 24.17
N GLY A 224 17.66 8.79 23.36
CA GLY A 224 18.84 8.00 23.66
C GLY A 224 18.59 6.74 24.49
N ASP A 225 17.32 6.29 24.60
CA ASP A 225 17.02 4.99 25.24
C ASP A 225 17.67 3.84 24.42
N PRO A 226 18.55 3.02 25.03
CA PRO A 226 19.35 2.03 24.29
C PRO A 226 18.51 1.00 23.52
N VAL A 227 17.38 0.55 24.06
CA VAL A 227 16.53 -0.46 23.42
C VAL A 227 15.83 0.08 22.18
N PRO A 228 15.12 1.24 22.22
CA PRO A 228 14.63 1.89 21.04
C PRO A 228 15.70 2.18 19.98
N VAL A 229 16.90 2.61 20.38
CA VAL A 229 18.02 2.86 19.46
C VAL A 229 18.39 1.56 18.73
N GLU A 230 18.64 0.46 19.44
CA GLU A 230 18.99 -0.83 18.85
C GLU A 230 17.90 -1.33 17.88
N VAL A 231 16.64 -1.30 18.31
CA VAL A 231 15.52 -1.77 17.49
C VAL A 231 15.32 -0.89 16.26
N ARG A 232 15.43 0.44 16.38
CA ARG A 232 15.36 1.38 15.26
C ARG A 232 16.44 1.10 14.22
N GLU A 233 17.70 0.98 14.64
CA GLU A 233 18.85 0.74 13.73
C GLU A 233 18.65 -0.58 12.96
N ARG A 234 18.21 -1.64 13.64
CA ARG A 234 17.89 -2.91 12.98
C ARG A 234 16.78 -2.75 11.94
N ARG A 235 15.70 -2.00 12.24
CA ARG A 235 14.60 -1.76 11.30
C ARG A 235 15.06 -0.97 10.08
N LEU A 236 15.84 0.08 10.29
CA LEU A 236 16.42 0.88 9.22
C LEU A 236 17.32 0.03 8.31
N ALA A 237 18.15 -0.84 8.88
CA ALA A 237 19.02 -1.74 8.11
C ALA A 237 18.21 -2.75 7.26
N VAL A 238 17.14 -3.30 7.80
CA VAL A 238 16.23 -4.21 7.06
C VAL A 238 15.56 -3.49 5.89
N TRP A 239 14.99 -2.30 6.14
CA TRP A 239 14.36 -1.51 5.06
C TRP A 239 15.38 -1.09 4.00
N ALA A 240 16.61 -0.79 4.39
CA ALA A 240 17.67 -0.43 3.47
C ALA A 240 18.13 -1.63 2.62
N ALA A 241 18.28 -2.81 3.22
CA ALA A 241 18.58 -4.04 2.49
C ALA A 241 17.46 -4.39 1.49
N LEU A 242 16.20 -4.26 1.92
CA LEU A 242 15.04 -4.40 1.04
C LEU A 242 15.11 -3.42 -0.14
N THR A 243 15.42 -2.15 0.14
CA THR A 243 15.53 -1.10 -0.90
C THR A 243 16.56 -1.50 -1.97
N VAL A 244 17.75 -1.94 -1.56
CA VAL A 244 18.80 -2.40 -2.49
C VAL A 244 18.31 -3.61 -3.29
N GLY A 245 17.68 -4.59 -2.64
CA GLY A 245 17.12 -5.76 -3.31
C GLY A 245 16.08 -5.39 -4.38
N LEU A 246 15.19 -4.45 -4.07
CA LEU A 246 14.18 -3.97 -5.00
C LEU A 246 14.78 -3.15 -6.16
N ILE A 247 15.82 -2.35 -5.90
CA ILE A 247 16.58 -1.64 -6.95
C ILE A 247 17.19 -2.66 -7.91
N HIS A 248 17.85 -3.70 -7.40
CA HIS A 248 18.48 -4.71 -8.26
C HIS A 248 17.45 -5.59 -9.00
N ALA A 249 16.27 -5.79 -8.42
CA ALA A 249 15.24 -6.64 -9.04
C ALA A 249 14.45 -5.95 -10.15
N TYR A 250 14.23 -4.62 -10.02
CA TYR A 250 13.30 -3.90 -10.87
C TYR A 250 13.92 -2.73 -11.64
N ASP A 251 15.17 -2.37 -11.37
CA ASP A 251 15.90 -1.25 -12.01
C ASP A 251 15.08 0.05 -12.09
N PRO A 252 14.53 0.55 -10.96
CA PRO A 252 13.62 1.69 -10.97
C PRO A 252 14.35 3.01 -11.05
N GLU A 253 13.70 4.05 -11.61
CA GLU A 253 14.14 5.45 -11.56
C GLU A 253 14.00 6.03 -10.15
N VAL A 254 12.95 5.58 -9.42
CA VAL A 254 12.61 6.08 -8.09
C VAL A 254 12.02 4.97 -7.21
N VAL A 255 12.40 4.97 -5.93
CA VAL A 255 11.75 4.16 -4.88
C VAL A 255 10.96 5.08 -3.96
N ILE A 256 9.68 4.82 -3.82
CA ILE A 256 8.76 5.64 -3.00
C ILE A 256 8.37 4.89 -1.75
N PHE A 257 8.47 5.55 -0.60
CA PHE A 257 8.05 5.02 0.68
C PHE A 257 6.77 5.71 1.17
N GLY A 258 5.75 4.91 1.47
CA GLY A 258 4.49 5.36 2.04
C GLY A 258 4.12 4.59 3.32
N GLY A 259 2.89 4.81 3.80
CA GLY A 259 2.37 4.16 5.01
C GLY A 259 2.59 4.95 6.29
N GLY A 260 1.97 4.49 7.38
CA GLY A 260 1.92 5.23 8.66
C GLY A 260 3.28 5.45 9.33
N VAL A 261 4.26 4.58 9.06
CA VAL A 261 5.63 4.71 9.60
C VAL A 261 6.36 5.93 9.02
N MET A 262 5.95 6.39 7.83
CA MET A 262 6.56 7.55 7.18
C MET A 262 6.24 8.90 7.84
N LYS A 263 5.50 8.93 8.94
CA LYS A 263 5.49 10.09 9.87
C LYS A 263 6.91 10.42 10.38
N SER A 264 7.80 9.44 10.42
CA SER A 264 9.23 9.59 10.76
C SER A 264 10.14 9.66 9.51
N ALA A 265 9.63 10.12 8.37
CA ALA A 265 10.36 10.16 7.10
C ALA A 265 11.69 10.93 7.16
N SER A 266 11.76 11.98 7.97
CA SER A 266 12.99 12.80 8.15
C SER A 266 14.17 11.98 8.68
N MET A 267 13.91 10.92 9.44
CA MET A 267 14.95 10.01 9.95
C MET A 267 15.18 8.83 8.99
N ILE A 268 14.12 8.34 8.37
CA ILE A 268 14.16 7.12 7.55
C ILE A 268 14.80 7.39 6.18
N LEU A 269 14.32 8.38 5.45
CA LEU A 269 14.73 8.60 4.06
C LEU A 269 16.22 8.89 3.88
N PRO A 270 16.88 9.74 4.71
CA PRO A 270 18.32 9.97 4.58
C PRO A 270 19.14 8.69 4.77
N TYR A 271 18.72 7.82 5.71
CA TYR A 271 19.37 6.55 5.93
C TYR A 271 19.24 5.63 4.71
N LEU A 272 18.02 5.44 4.19
CA LEU A 272 17.76 4.60 3.03
C LEU A 272 18.49 5.10 1.78
N GLN A 273 18.43 6.41 1.51
CA GLN A 273 19.13 7.02 0.39
C GLN A 273 20.65 6.83 0.49
N SER A 274 21.23 7.10 1.67
CA SER A 274 22.66 6.92 1.90
C SER A 274 23.09 5.46 1.73
N TYR A 275 22.28 4.52 2.24
CA TYR A 275 22.56 3.10 2.13
C TYR A 275 22.45 2.61 0.68
N ALA A 276 21.40 2.99 -0.04
CA ALA A 276 21.23 2.66 -1.45
C ALA A 276 22.38 3.20 -2.30
N ASN A 277 22.80 4.46 -2.08
CA ASN A 277 23.93 5.07 -2.78
C ASN A 277 25.27 4.34 -2.61
N ARG A 278 25.45 3.64 -1.48
CA ARG A 278 26.70 2.91 -1.16
C ARG A 278 26.67 1.45 -1.58
N HIS A 279 25.48 0.84 -1.60
CA HIS A 279 25.34 -0.61 -1.70
C HIS A 279 24.59 -1.09 -2.95
N ALA A 280 23.77 -0.24 -3.59
CA ALA A 280 23.17 -0.60 -4.87
C ALA A 280 24.19 -0.48 -5.99
N TRP A 281 24.30 -1.52 -6.80
CA TRP A 281 25.14 -1.51 -8.00
C TRP A 281 24.36 -0.87 -9.17
N THR A 282 24.56 0.42 -9.36
CA THR A 282 23.89 1.25 -10.37
C THR A 282 24.92 2.06 -11.15
N PRO A 283 25.68 1.43 -12.09
CA PRO A 283 26.79 2.08 -12.81
C PRO A 283 26.34 3.25 -13.70
N TRP A 284 25.05 3.33 -14.01
CA TRP A 284 24.42 4.38 -14.80
C TRP A 284 24.02 5.62 -13.99
N GLY A 285 24.03 5.57 -12.66
CA GLY A 285 23.64 6.69 -11.79
C GLY A 285 23.15 6.25 -10.42
N LYS A 286 22.28 7.05 -9.81
CA LYS A 286 21.72 6.79 -8.49
C LYS A 286 20.21 6.80 -8.53
N VAL A 287 19.58 5.83 -7.88
CA VAL A 287 18.14 5.78 -7.66
C VAL A 287 17.74 6.77 -6.57
N THR A 288 16.70 7.55 -6.82
CA THR A 288 16.16 8.48 -5.82
C THR A 288 15.20 7.75 -4.87
N VAL A 289 15.30 8.01 -3.57
CA VAL A 289 14.35 7.52 -2.56
C VAL A 289 13.49 8.69 -2.09
N ARG A 290 12.17 8.55 -2.16
CA ARG A 290 11.20 9.62 -1.84
C ARG A 290 10.12 9.17 -0.89
N CYS A 291 9.46 10.14 -0.22
CA CYS A 291 8.22 9.89 0.49
C CYS A 291 7.02 9.96 -0.48
N ALA A 292 6.02 9.11 -0.27
CA ALA A 292 4.72 9.24 -0.92
C ALA A 292 4.05 10.57 -0.51
N GLU A 293 3.33 11.19 -1.44
CA GLU A 293 2.72 12.52 -1.24
C GLU A 293 1.22 12.47 -0.96
N LEU A 294 0.53 11.43 -1.42
CA LEU A 294 -0.93 11.41 -1.42
C LEU A 294 -1.54 10.81 -0.14
N GLY A 295 -0.78 10.01 0.61
CA GLY A 295 -1.26 9.34 1.83
C GLY A 295 -2.51 8.49 1.55
N SER A 296 -3.56 8.65 2.37
CA SER A 296 -4.82 7.92 2.22
C SER A 296 -5.61 8.26 0.95
N ARG A 297 -5.23 9.28 0.21
CA ARG A 297 -5.87 9.64 -1.07
C ARG A 297 -5.33 8.84 -2.26
N ALA A 298 -4.20 8.16 -2.09
CA ALA A 298 -3.50 7.50 -3.19
C ALA A 298 -4.38 6.45 -3.89
N GLY A 299 -5.03 5.56 -3.13
CA GLY A 299 -5.94 4.55 -3.67
C GLY A 299 -7.10 5.14 -4.48
N LEU A 300 -7.69 6.23 -3.98
CA LEU A 300 -8.78 6.91 -4.68
C LEU A 300 -8.33 7.59 -5.98
N LEU A 301 -7.19 8.28 -5.96
CA LEU A 301 -6.65 8.98 -7.13
C LEU A 301 -6.10 8.02 -8.20
N GLY A 302 -5.81 6.77 -7.84
CA GLY A 302 -5.51 5.67 -8.75
C GLY A 302 -6.68 5.27 -9.64
N ALA A 303 -7.91 5.70 -9.34
CA ALA A 303 -9.11 5.37 -10.11
C ALA A 303 -9.05 5.84 -11.57
N ILE A 304 -8.58 7.06 -11.80
CA ILE A 304 -8.49 7.63 -13.16
C ILE A 304 -7.54 6.82 -14.05
N PRO A 305 -6.25 6.61 -13.69
CA PRO A 305 -5.35 5.83 -14.52
C PRO A 305 -5.75 4.36 -14.65
N LEU A 306 -6.41 3.76 -13.64
CA LEU A 306 -6.93 2.41 -13.74
C LEU A 306 -7.99 2.30 -14.85
N LEU A 307 -8.97 3.19 -14.88
CA LEU A 307 -10.04 3.21 -15.87
C LEU A 307 -9.61 3.70 -17.25
N GLN A 308 -8.51 4.45 -17.37
CA GLN A 308 -7.90 4.83 -18.66
C GLN A 308 -7.13 3.68 -19.33
N GLY A 309 -7.04 2.51 -18.69
CA GLY A 309 -6.26 1.39 -19.22
C GLY A 309 -4.73 1.57 -19.11
N ARG A 310 -4.24 2.61 -18.39
CA ARG A 310 -2.80 2.73 -18.07
C ARG A 310 -2.30 1.57 -17.19
N ALA A 311 -3.24 0.83 -16.66
CA ALA A 311 -3.01 -0.40 -15.94
C ALA A 311 -3.03 -1.63 -16.85
N ALA A 312 -3.41 -1.53 -18.13
CA ALA A 312 -3.44 -2.66 -19.05
C ALA A 312 -2.03 -2.97 -19.55
N SER A 313 -1.61 -4.18 -19.32
CA SER A 313 -0.39 -4.79 -19.88
C SER A 313 -0.58 -5.24 -21.28
#